data_bfe858fcfc4fb0762ffd1ef6264f2f01
#
_entry.id   bfe858fcfc4fb0762ffd1ef6264f2f01
#
_cell.length_a   1.000
_cell.length_b   1.000
_cell.length_c   1.000
_cell.angle_alpha   90.00
_cell.angle_beta   90.00
_cell.angle_gamma   90.00
#
_symmetry.space_group_name_H-M   'P 1'
#
loop_
_entity.id
_entity.type
_entity.pdbx_description
1 polymer ?
#
loop_
_entity_poly.entity_id
_entity_poly.type
_entity_poly.pdbx_seq_one_letter_code
_entity_poly.pdbx_strand_id
1 'polypeptide(L)'
;RALLPVSGRDSGQELHSNEAPELAELRLHNGTVWRWNRPVYDPVAGGHLRVELRALPAGPTVIDMMANAAFAVGLVHGLAPRIEEHLCRLTFGQARRNFYEAARLGPRAELLWPTWVGPSPSLRPAQELVIDLLPVARAGLGSIGVQHDECERLLGVIERRAMTGRTGSAWQRRTYDALRARLGDSSALRAMLGEYLTRSESDAPVAEWSDVATG
;
A
#
# COMPACT_ATOMS: atom_id res chain seq x y z
N ARG A 1 -17.69 -20.04 1.36
CA ARG A 1 -19.05 -19.44 1.49
C ARG A 1 -19.74 -19.65 0.17
N ALA A 2 -20.96 -20.20 0.19
CA ALA A 2 -21.81 -20.23 -1.00
C ALA A 2 -22.11 -18.82 -1.45
N LEU A 3 -22.00 -18.56 -2.76
CA LEU A 3 -22.45 -17.30 -3.35
C LEU A 3 -23.97 -17.26 -3.31
N LEU A 4 -24.54 -16.11 -2.98
CA LEU A 4 -25.98 -15.91 -3.08
C LEU A 4 -26.35 -15.79 -4.56
N PRO A 5 -27.38 -16.51 -5.04
CA PRO A 5 -27.81 -16.38 -6.43
C PRO A 5 -28.33 -14.95 -6.69
N VAL A 6 -27.90 -14.36 -7.78
CA VAL A 6 -28.49 -13.13 -8.32
C VAL A 6 -29.50 -13.57 -9.37
N SER A 7 -30.75 -13.17 -9.19
CA SER A 7 -31.84 -13.60 -10.08
C SER A 7 -31.54 -13.21 -11.52
N GLY A 8 -31.58 -14.19 -12.44
CA GLY A 8 -31.82 -13.93 -13.83
C GLY A 8 -30.86 -14.51 -14.88
N ARG A 9 -29.66 -14.94 -14.54
CA ARG A 9 -28.77 -15.61 -15.50
C ARG A 9 -27.90 -16.65 -14.82
N ASP A 10 -27.73 -17.78 -15.47
CA ASP A 10 -26.81 -18.84 -15.03
C ASP A 10 -25.40 -18.50 -15.52
N SER A 11 -24.52 -18.09 -14.57
CA SER A 11 -23.11 -17.79 -14.85
C SER A 11 -22.36 -18.94 -15.52
N GLY A 12 -22.83 -20.19 -15.34
CA GLY A 12 -22.25 -21.35 -16.01
C GLY A 12 -22.52 -21.35 -17.52
N GLN A 13 -23.66 -20.84 -17.98
CA GLN A 13 -23.96 -20.72 -19.40
C GLN A 13 -23.20 -19.58 -20.08
N GLU A 14 -22.93 -18.50 -19.34
CA GLU A 14 -22.17 -17.36 -19.87
C GLU A 14 -20.72 -17.72 -20.22
N LEU A 15 -20.11 -18.65 -19.48
CA LEU A 15 -18.72 -19.10 -19.74
C LEU A 15 -18.55 -19.89 -21.05
N HIS A 16 -19.64 -20.32 -21.70
CA HIS A 16 -19.62 -21.03 -22.96
C HIS A 16 -19.93 -20.13 -24.18
N SER A 17 -20.15 -18.84 -23.94
CA SER A 17 -20.32 -17.87 -25.03
C SER A 17 -18.96 -17.33 -25.51
N ASN A 18 -18.93 -16.85 -26.77
CA ASN A 18 -17.74 -16.15 -27.30
C ASN A 18 -17.60 -14.70 -26.80
N GLU A 19 -18.52 -14.25 -25.97
CA GLU A 19 -18.52 -12.92 -25.39
C GLU A 19 -17.96 -12.96 -23.97
N ALA A 20 -17.45 -11.82 -23.51
CA ALA A 20 -17.01 -11.70 -22.12
C ALA A 20 -18.19 -11.94 -21.17
N PRO A 21 -18.11 -12.90 -20.22
CA PRO A 21 -19.21 -13.22 -19.34
C PRO A 21 -19.51 -12.06 -18.38
N GLU A 22 -20.76 -11.85 -18.05
CA GLU A 22 -21.20 -10.81 -17.10
C GLU A 22 -20.76 -11.08 -15.66
N LEU A 23 -20.75 -12.35 -15.24
CA LEU A 23 -20.38 -12.82 -13.89
C LEU A 23 -21.05 -11.99 -12.77
N ALA A 24 -22.35 -11.80 -12.86
CA ALA A 24 -23.12 -10.88 -12.01
C ALA A 24 -22.96 -11.18 -10.50
N GLU A 25 -22.94 -12.45 -10.10
CA GLU A 25 -22.73 -12.88 -8.72
C GLU A 25 -21.34 -12.51 -8.22
N LEU A 26 -20.31 -12.77 -9.03
CA LEU A 26 -18.92 -12.42 -8.70
C LEU A 26 -18.77 -10.92 -8.51
N ARG A 27 -19.33 -10.12 -9.40
CA ARG A 27 -19.31 -8.65 -9.34
C ARG A 27 -20.03 -8.12 -8.11
N LEU A 28 -21.23 -8.66 -7.80
CA LEU A 28 -21.97 -8.30 -6.60
C LEU A 28 -21.17 -8.62 -5.34
N HIS A 29 -20.68 -9.85 -5.19
CA HIS A 29 -19.96 -10.28 -3.99
C HIS A 29 -18.63 -9.55 -3.80
N ASN A 30 -17.86 -9.34 -4.85
CA ASN A 30 -16.62 -8.56 -4.77
C ASN A 30 -16.88 -7.06 -4.58
N GLY A 31 -18.04 -6.55 -5.01
CA GLY A 31 -18.44 -5.17 -4.81
C GLY A 31 -18.89 -4.86 -3.39
N THR A 32 -19.55 -5.81 -2.71
CA THR A 32 -20.18 -5.61 -1.40
C THR A 32 -19.33 -6.07 -0.22
N VAL A 33 -18.44 -7.04 -0.42
CA VAL A 33 -17.55 -7.53 0.64
C VAL A 33 -16.29 -6.67 0.72
N TRP A 34 -16.08 -6.04 1.87
CA TRP A 34 -14.87 -5.27 2.11
C TRP A 34 -13.63 -6.16 2.14
N ARG A 35 -12.68 -5.86 1.26
CA ARG A 35 -11.33 -6.46 1.22
C ARG A 35 -10.31 -5.35 1.06
N TRP A 36 -9.12 -5.53 1.65
CA TRP A 36 -8.03 -4.56 1.54
C TRP A 36 -7.44 -4.49 0.12
N ASN A 37 -7.30 -5.65 -0.52
CA ASN A 37 -7.03 -5.75 -1.94
C ASN A 37 -8.18 -6.54 -2.57
N ARG A 38 -8.69 -6.06 -3.68
CA ARG A 38 -9.88 -6.63 -4.32
C ARG A 38 -9.61 -6.92 -5.79
N PRO A 39 -9.77 -8.18 -6.25
CA PRO A 39 -9.87 -8.42 -7.68
C PRO A 39 -11.18 -7.83 -8.19
N VAL A 40 -11.11 -7.11 -9.29
CA VAL A 40 -12.27 -6.52 -9.96
C VAL A 40 -12.35 -7.10 -11.36
N TYR A 41 -13.47 -7.68 -11.69
CA TYR A 41 -13.81 -8.09 -13.04
C TYR A 41 -14.74 -7.06 -13.67
N ASP A 42 -14.45 -6.68 -14.92
CA ASP A 42 -15.28 -5.77 -15.69
C ASP A 42 -15.48 -6.39 -17.08
N PRO A 43 -16.75 -6.69 -17.50
CA PRO A 43 -17.02 -7.32 -18.79
C PRO A 43 -16.89 -6.36 -19.98
N VAL A 44 -16.76 -5.06 -19.74
CA VAL A 44 -16.64 -4.05 -20.81
C VAL A 44 -15.38 -4.27 -21.65
N ALA A 45 -15.44 -3.98 -22.95
CA ALA A 45 -14.33 -4.08 -23.88
C ALA A 45 -13.67 -5.47 -23.96
N GLY A 46 -14.49 -6.54 -23.94
CA GLY A 46 -14.03 -7.92 -24.06
C GLY A 46 -13.64 -8.57 -22.71
N GLY A 47 -13.91 -7.91 -21.61
CA GLY A 47 -13.62 -8.39 -20.26
C GLY A 47 -12.17 -8.20 -19.84
N HIS A 48 -11.96 -7.68 -18.65
CA HIS A 48 -10.63 -7.56 -18.04
C HIS A 48 -10.65 -7.73 -16.53
N LEU A 49 -9.51 -8.14 -16.00
CA LEU A 49 -9.28 -8.24 -14.56
C LEU A 49 -8.31 -7.13 -14.13
N ARG A 50 -8.59 -6.54 -12.99
CA ARG A 50 -7.68 -5.61 -12.31
C ARG A 50 -7.67 -5.85 -10.81
N VAL A 51 -6.66 -5.36 -10.13
CA VAL A 51 -6.59 -5.38 -8.66
C VAL A 51 -6.70 -3.96 -8.13
N GLU A 52 -7.64 -3.75 -7.24
CA GLU A 52 -7.78 -2.52 -6.48
C GLU A 52 -6.99 -2.62 -5.18
N LEU A 53 -5.96 -1.79 -5.03
CA LEU A 53 -5.12 -1.71 -3.84
C LEU A 53 -5.69 -0.66 -2.87
N ARG A 54 -6.45 -1.12 -1.87
CA ARG A 54 -7.13 -0.24 -0.89
C ARG A 54 -6.31 0.02 0.38
N ALA A 55 -5.22 -0.72 0.57
CA ALA A 55 -4.38 -0.58 1.77
C ALA A 55 -3.46 0.65 1.73
N LEU A 56 -3.35 1.33 0.59
CA LEU A 56 -2.56 2.55 0.45
C LEU A 56 -3.32 3.72 1.07
N PRO A 57 -2.84 4.31 2.17
CA PRO A 57 -3.46 5.51 2.73
C PRO A 57 -3.20 6.72 1.82
N ALA A 58 -4.06 7.72 1.92
CA ALA A 58 -3.74 9.04 1.43
C ALA A 58 -2.46 9.52 2.14
N GLY A 59 -1.46 9.92 1.39
CA GLY A 59 -0.22 10.49 1.95
C GLY A 59 -0.45 11.89 2.49
N PRO A 60 0.45 12.39 3.34
CA PRO A 60 0.35 13.75 3.85
C PRO A 60 0.41 14.84 2.77
N THR A 61 1.15 14.60 1.70
CA THR A 61 1.28 15.48 0.53
C THR A 61 1.04 14.71 -0.76
N VAL A 62 0.85 15.42 -1.86
CA VAL A 62 0.70 14.81 -3.18
C VAL A 62 1.92 13.98 -3.55
N ILE A 63 3.13 14.46 -3.25
CA ILE A 63 4.35 13.71 -3.52
C ILE A 63 4.43 12.42 -2.70
N ASP A 64 3.97 12.43 -1.45
CA ASP A 64 3.88 11.22 -0.62
C ASP A 64 2.89 10.18 -1.21
N MET A 65 1.75 10.64 -1.73
CA MET A 65 0.77 9.77 -2.39
C MET A 65 1.33 9.16 -3.67
N MET A 66 1.95 9.97 -4.52
CA MET A 66 2.57 9.50 -5.76
C MET A 66 3.72 8.54 -5.50
N ALA A 67 4.53 8.79 -4.47
CA ALA A 67 5.59 7.87 -4.05
C ALA A 67 5.04 6.52 -3.58
N ASN A 68 3.95 6.50 -2.80
CA ASN A 68 3.28 5.26 -2.39
C ASN A 68 2.78 4.48 -3.62
N ALA A 69 2.14 5.15 -4.56
CA ALA A 69 1.64 4.54 -5.80
C ALA A 69 2.80 3.99 -6.64
N ALA A 70 3.85 4.76 -6.84
CA ALA A 70 5.04 4.33 -7.59
C ALA A 70 5.71 3.10 -6.97
N PHE A 71 5.89 3.08 -5.65
CA PHE A 71 6.47 1.93 -4.96
C PHE A 71 5.59 0.69 -5.13
N ALA A 72 4.27 0.79 -4.94
CA ALA A 72 3.34 -0.32 -5.10
C ALA A 72 3.31 -0.85 -6.54
N VAL A 73 3.18 0.02 -7.54
CA VAL A 73 3.19 -0.36 -8.97
C VAL A 73 4.53 -0.94 -9.36
N GLY A 74 5.63 -0.33 -8.92
CA GLY A 74 6.97 -0.82 -9.16
C GLY A 74 7.18 -2.23 -8.61
N LEU A 75 6.72 -2.50 -7.39
CA LEU A 75 6.78 -3.85 -6.81
C LEU A 75 5.92 -4.87 -7.57
N VAL A 76 4.70 -4.49 -7.98
CA VAL A 76 3.84 -5.39 -8.78
C VAL A 76 4.56 -5.82 -10.05
N HIS A 77 5.11 -4.88 -10.82
CA HIS A 77 5.81 -5.20 -12.06
C HIS A 77 7.18 -5.86 -11.83
N GLY A 78 7.90 -5.46 -10.80
CA GLY A 78 9.22 -6.01 -10.48
C GLY A 78 9.18 -7.43 -9.92
N LEU A 79 8.12 -7.80 -9.18
CA LEU A 79 7.96 -9.14 -8.61
C LEU A 79 7.19 -10.09 -9.52
N ALA A 80 6.32 -9.59 -10.42
CA ALA A 80 5.46 -10.41 -11.28
C ALA A 80 6.22 -11.55 -12.01
N PRO A 81 7.41 -11.34 -12.60
CA PRO A 81 8.13 -12.41 -13.31
C PRO A 81 8.54 -13.59 -12.41
N ARG A 82 8.62 -13.39 -11.09
CA ARG A 82 9.06 -14.39 -10.13
C ARG A 82 8.06 -14.61 -9.00
N ILE A 83 6.81 -14.20 -9.18
CA ILE A 83 5.81 -14.21 -8.12
C ILE A 83 5.52 -15.63 -7.59
N GLU A 84 5.56 -16.62 -8.46
CA GLU A 84 5.34 -18.02 -8.08
C GLU A 84 6.37 -18.51 -7.06
N GLU A 85 7.64 -18.09 -7.19
CA GLU A 85 8.70 -18.43 -6.24
C GLU A 85 8.43 -17.84 -4.85
N HIS A 86 7.80 -16.67 -4.78
CA HIS A 86 7.41 -16.04 -3.51
C HIS A 86 6.15 -16.67 -2.91
N LEU A 87 5.15 -16.98 -3.74
CA LEU A 87 3.88 -17.56 -3.28
C LEU A 87 4.07 -18.92 -2.63
N CYS A 88 4.97 -19.76 -3.15
CA CYS A 88 5.28 -21.06 -2.56
C CYS A 88 5.95 -20.99 -1.16
N ARG A 89 6.51 -19.81 -0.81
CA ARG A 89 7.30 -19.63 0.41
C ARG A 89 6.60 -18.82 1.51
N LEU A 90 5.45 -18.22 1.20
CA LEU A 90 4.67 -17.43 2.15
C LEU A 90 3.22 -17.89 2.15
N THR A 91 2.77 -18.51 3.23
CA THR A 91 1.38 -18.93 3.36
C THR A 91 0.45 -17.74 3.52
N PHE A 92 -0.83 -17.92 3.18
CA PHE A 92 -1.86 -16.88 3.40
C PHE A 92 -1.94 -16.44 4.87
N GLY A 93 -1.79 -17.37 5.82
CA GLY A 93 -1.78 -17.05 7.25
C GLY A 93 -0.63 -16.11 7.64
N GLN A 94 0.56 -16.33 7.08
CA GLN A 94 1.74 -15.50 7.29
C GLN A 94 1.58 -14.12 6.63
N ALA A 95 1.09 -14.07 5.40
CA ALA A 95 0.80 -12.81 4.72
C ALA A 95 -0.23 -11.97 5.48
N ARG A 96 -1.30 -12.61 5.98
CA ARG A 96 -2.31 -11.96 6.82
C ARG A 96 -1.71 -11.43 8.12
N ARG A 97 -0.85 -12.21 8.79
CA ARG A 97 -0.13 -11.76 9.98
C ARG A 97 0.69 -10.52 9.68
N ASN A 98 1.49 -10.55 8.62
CA ASN A 98 2.31 -9.40 8.18
C ASN A 98 1.47 -8.15 7.97
N PHE A 99 0.30 -8.30 7.32
CA PHE A 99 -0.61 -7.19 7.08
C PHE A 99 -1.06 -6.50 8.37
N TYR A 100 -1.49 -7.29 9.38
CA TYR A 100 -1.92 -6.74 10.66
C TYR A 100 -0.75 -6.20 11.49
N GLU A 101 0.42 -6.83 11.46
CA GLU A 101 1.62 -6.30 12.12
C GLU A 101 2.07 -4.97 11.52
N ALA A 102 2.07 -4.86 10.19
CA ALA A 102 2.36 -3.60 9.50
C ALA A 102 1.34 -2.51 9.85
N ALA A 103 0.05 -2.83 9.89
CA ALA A 103 -0.99 -1.88 10.28
C ALA A 103 -0.84 -1.40 11.74
N ARG A 104 -0.42 -2.28 12.65
CA ARG A 104 -0.27 -2.01 14.07
C ARG A 104 1.01 -1.23 14.41
N LEU A 105 2.13 -1.59 13.80
CA LEU A 105 3.46 -1.12 14.17
C LEU A 105 4.09 -0.17 13.12
N GLY A 106 3.52 -0.12 11.91
CA GLY A 106 4.05 0.68 10.82
C GLY A 106 5.52 0.32 10.50
N PRO A 107 6.42 1.30 10.37
CA PRO A 107 7.83 1.05 10.05
C PRO A 107 8.57 0.17 11.06
N ARG A 108 8.05 0.04 12.28
CA ARG A 108 8.64 -0.80 13.34
C ARG A 108 8.18 -2.25 13.32
N ALA A 109 7.38 -2.64 12.34
CA ALA A 109 6.91 -4.01 12.19
C ALA A 109 8.06 -4.96 11.81
N GLU A 110 7.97 -6.19 12.28
CA GLU A 110 8.76 -7.31 11.80
C GLU A 110 7.88 -8.22 10.96
N LEU A 111 8.26 -8.40 9.70
CA LEU A 111 7.48 -9.11 8.70
C LEU A 111 8.16 -10.43 8.35
N LEU A 112 7.38 -11.50 8.24
CA LEU A 112 7.83 -12.74 7.65
C LEU A 112 8.05 -12.53 6.16
N TRP A 113 9.28 -12.69 5.69
CA TRP A 113 9.62 -12.49 4.29
C TRP A 113 10.33 -13.71 3.72
N PRO A 114 9.98 -14.14 2.49
CA PRO A 114 10.68 -15.23 1.83
C PRO A 114 12.17 -14.91 1.66
N THR A 115 13.03 -15.85 2.02
CA THR A 115 14.47 -15.76 1.80
C THR A 115 14.87 -16.67 0.66
N TRP A 116 15.91 -16.28 -0.08
CA TRP A 116 16.48 -17.13 -1.14
C TRP A 116 17.28 -18.30 -0.56
N VAL A 117 17.62 -18.22 0.74
CA VAL A 117 18.35 -19.24 1.47
C VAL A 117 17.40 -19.93 2.45
N GLY A 118 17.05 -21.19 2.16
CA GLY A 118 16.19 -22.01 3.02
C GLY A 118 14.71 -22.02 2.62
N PRO A 119 13.94 -23.00 3.15
CA PRO A 119 12.56 -23.22 2.74
C PRO A 119 11.55 -22.33 3.45
N SER A 120 11.93 -21.71 4.56
CA SER A 120 11.01 -20.95 5.43
C SER A 120 11.29 -19.45 5.38
N PRO A 121 10.24 -18.61 5.48
CA PRO A 121 10.41 -17.18 5.61
C PRO A 121 11.08 -16.84 6.94
N SER A 122 11.86 -15.76 6.98
CA SER A 122 12.45 -15.19 8.20
C SER A 122 11.77 -13.88 8.59
N LEU A 123 11.82 -13.55 9.87
CA LEU A 123 11.40 -12.23 10.35
C LEU A 123 12.44 -11.18 9.94
N ARG A 124 11.96 -10.09 9.35
CA ARG A 124 12.78 -8.96 8.92
C ARG A 124 12.13 -7.63 9.29
N PRO A 125 12.90 -6.64 9.74
CA PRO A 125 12.39 -5.30 9.95
C PRO A 125 11.77 -4.72 8.68
N ALA A 126 10.56 -4.14 8.78
CA ALA A 126 9.85 -3.58 7.63
C ALA A 126 10.65 -2.48 6.93
N GLN A 127 11.39 -1.66 7.67
CA GLN A 127 12.24 -0.61 7.12
C GLN A 127 13.35 -1.18 6.23
N GLU A 128 14.03 -2.23 6.68
CA GLU A 128 15.05 -2.90 5.89
C GLU A 128 14.46 -3.54 4.62
N LEU A 129 13.31 -4.21 4.76
CA LEU A 129 12.61 -4.79 3.62
C LEU A 129 12.24 -3.75 2.57
N VAL A 130 11.77 -2.58 2.99
CA VAL A 130 11.47 -1.49 2.06
C VAL A 130 12.71 -1.07 1.30
N ILE A 131 13.84 -0.88 1.98
CA ILE A 131 15.11 -0.51 1.35
C ILE A 131 15.58 -1.58 0.35
N ASP A 132 15.54 -2.85 0.74
CA ASP A 132 15.94 -3.97 -0.12
C ASP A 132 15.03 -4.13 -1.35
N LEU A 133 13.78 -3.69 -1.25
CA LEU A 133 12.80 -3.77 -2.34
C LEU A 133 12.82 -2.55 -3.28
N LEU A 134 13.49 -1.46 -2.93
CA LEU A 134 13.60 -0.28 -3.82
C LEU A 134 14.21 -0.61 -5.19
N PRO A 135 15.30 -1.40 -5.31
CA PRO A 135 15.82 -1.80 -6.62
C PRO A 135 14.81 -2.59 -7.45
N VAL A 136 14.01 -3.45 -6.81
CA VAL A 136 12.96 -4.22 -7.47
C VAL A 136 11.86 -3.29 -7.99
N ALA A 137 11.41 -2.35 -7.17
CA ALA A 137 10.41 -1.36 -7.57
C ALA A 137 10.91 -0.47 -8.71
N ARG A 138 12.19 -0.05 -8.67
CA ARG A 138 12.84 0.73 -9.73
C ARG A 138 12.85 -0.04 -11.06
N ALA A 139 13.29 -1.29 -11.03
CA ALA A 139 13.29 -2.14 -12.22
C ALA A 139 11.86 -2.33 -12.77
N GLY A 140 10.87 -2.54 -11.91
CA GLY A 140 9.46 -2.66 -12.28
C GLY A 140 8.91 -1.40 -12.95
N LEU A 141 9.17 -0.21 -12.39
CA LEU A 141 8.77 1.07 -13.00
C LEU A 141 9.45 1.29 -14.36
N GLY A 142 10.76 1.00 -14.44
CA GLY A 142 11.50 1.10 -15.70
C GLY A 142 10.95 0.17 -16.78
N SER A 143 10.49 -1.04 -16.43
CA SER A 143 9.92 -2.00 -17.36
C SER A 143 8.62 -1.53 -18.02
N ILE A 144 7.91 -0.59 -17.42
CA ILE A 144 6.68 0.01 -17.94
C ILE A 144 6.90 1.44 -18.48
N GLY A 145 8.16 1.86 -18.65
CA GLY A 145 8.52 3.10 -19.32
C GLY A 145 8.56 4.34 -18.44
N VAL A 146 8.53 4.21 -17.11
CA VAL A 146 8.74 5.37 -16.23
C VAL A 146 10.19 5.82 -16.33
N GLN A 147 10.40 7.11 -16.54
CA GLN A 147 11.73 7.70 -16.73
C GLN A 147 12.57 7.58 -15.44
N HIS A 148 13.88 7.41 -15.60
CA HIS A 148 14.80 7.20 -14.49
C HIS A 148 14.70 8.29 -13.42
N ASP A 149 14.72 9.54 -13.82
CA ASP A 149 14.68 10.69 -12.89
C ASP A 149 13.39 10.73 -12.07
N GLU A 150 12.26 10.35 -12.69
CA GLU A 150 10.99 10.26 -11.98
C GLU A 150 10.96 9.07 -11.00
N CYS A 151 11.56 7.93 -11.38
CA CYS A 151 11.75 6.81 -10.47
C CYS A 151 12.57 7.22 -9.24
N GLU A 152 13.70 7.89 -9.44
CA GLU A 152 14.56 8.33 -8.34
C GLU A 152 13.85 9.36 -7.45
N ARG A 153 13.13 10.31 -8.05
CA ARG A 153 12.37 11.32 -7.32
C ARG A 153 11.32 10.68 -6.40
N LEU A 154 10.52 9.76 -6.92
CA LEU A 154 9.42 9.13 -6.17
C LEU A 154 9.93 8.08 -5.18
N LEU A 155 10.81 7.19 -5.61
CA LEU A 155 11.34 6.14 -4.72
C LEU A 155 12.27 6.71 -3.64
N GLY A 156 12.95 7.82 -3.90
CA GLY A 156 13.72 8.55 -2.90
C GLY A 156 12.87 9.08 -1.73
N VAL A 157 11.59 9.38 -1.95
CA VAL A 157 10.65 9.71 -0.87
C VAL A 157 10.41 8.50 0.03
N ILE A 158 10.21 7.32 -0.56
CA ILE A 158 10.03 6.06 0.17
C ILE A 158 11.29 5.72 0.96
N GLU A 159 12.45 5.84 0.34
CA GLU A 159 13.75 5.58 0.97
C GLU A 159 13.95 6.44 2.21
N ARG A 160 13.81 7.77 2.08
CA ARG A 160 13.94 8.70 3.21
C ARG A 160 12.96 8.37 4.33
N ARG A 161 11.72 8.02 3.99
CA ARG A 161 10.70 7.61 4.96
C ARG A 161 11.08 6.33 5.68
N ALA A 162 11.61 5.33 4.97
CA ALA A 162 12.10 4.08 5.55
C ALA A 162 13.31 4.32 6.46
N MET A 163 14.29 5.11 6.03
CA MET A 163 15.50 5.40 6.80
C MET A 163 15.21 6.20 8.07
N THR A 164 14.30 7.16 8.02
CA THR A 164 14.02 8.08 9.14
C THR A 164 12.89 7.61 10.04
N GLY A 165 12.04 6.69 9.57
CA GLY A 165 10.79 6.32 10.26
C GLY A 165 9.76 7.45 10.32
N ARG A 166 9.97 8.56 9.59
CA ARG A 166 9.08 9.72 9.57
C ARG A 166 7.91 9.49 8.61
N THR A 167 6.81 9.02 9.15
CA THR A 167 5.52 8.87 8.46
C THR A 167 4.56 9.96 8.91
N GLY A 168 3.47 10.18 8.16
CA GLY A 168 2.42 11.12 8.58
C GLY A 168 1.87 10.82 9.98
N SER A 169 1.61 9.54 10.26
CA SER A 169 1.18 9.09 11.59
C SER A 169 2.22 9.37 12.68
N ALA A 170 3.50 9.11 12.41
CA ALA A 170 4.57 9.35 13.37
C ALA A 170 4.75 10.86 13.63
N TRP A 171 4.64 11.69 12.60
CA TRP A 171 4.71 13.14 12.72
C TRP A 171 3.53 13.68 13.55
N GLN A 172 2.30 13.27 13.25
CA GLN A 172 1.11 13.70 14.00
C GLN A 172 1.22 13.36 15.49
N ARG A 173 1.64 12.13 15.81
CA ARG A 173 1.81 11.70 17.20
C ARG A 173 2.85 12.52 17.93
N ARG A 174 4.05 12.70 17.36
CA ARG A 174 5.11 13.52 17.99
C ARG A 174 4.67 14.96 18.18
N THR A 175 4.03 15.56 17.19
CA THR A 175 3.53 16.92 17.26
C THR A 175 2.44 17.06 18.32
N TYR A 176 1.51 16.12 18.37
CA TYR A 176 0.48 16.12 19.41
C TYR A 176 1.08 16.00 20.82
N ASP A 177 1.97 15.05 21.04
CA ASP A 177 2.62 14.83 22.33
C ASP A 177 3.42 16.07 22.76
N ALA A 178 4.12 16.73 21.85
CA ALA A 178 4.85 17.96 22.12
C ALA A 178 3.93 19.14 22.51
N LEU A 179 2.79 19.27 21.86
CA LEU A 179 1.84 20.36 22.11
C LEU A 179 0.95 20.12 23.34
N ARG A 180 0.64 18.85 23.63
CA ARG A 180 -0.29 18.45 24.68
C ARG A 180 0.12 18.93 26.06
N ALA A 181 1.40 18.83 26.39
CA ALA A 181 1.93 19.23 27.70
C ALA A 181 1.67 20.73 28.01
N ARG A 182 1.58 21.57 26.97
CA ARG A 182 1.40 23.01 27.09
C ARG A 182 -0.05 23.45 26.89
N LEU A 183 -0.76 22.85 25.94
CA LEU A 183 -2.07 23.34 25.48
C LEU A 183 -3.25 22.54 26.00
N GLY A 184 -3.03 21.37 26.60
CA GLY A 184 -4.07 20.38 26.87
C GLY A 184 -4.60 19.69 25.61
N ASP A 185 -5.35 18.59 25.77
CA ASP A 185 -5.68 17.64 24.70
C ASP A 185 -6.40 18.28 23.51
N SER A 186 -7.52 18.97 23.74
CA SER A 186 -8.34 19.52 22.64
C SER A 186 -7.64 20.63 21.87
N SER A 187 -6.87 21.48 22.53
CA SER A 187 -6.13 22.56 21.87
C SER A 187 -4.92 22.03 21.13
N ALA A 188 -4.24 21.01 21.66
CA ALA A 188 -3.12 20.34 21.01
C ALA A 188 -3.55 19.64 19.73
N LEU A 189 -4.70 18.95 19.73
CA LEU A 189 -5.25 18.32 18.53
C LEU A 189 -5.56 19.34 17.43
N ARG A 190 -6.18 20.47 17.80
CA ARG A 190 -6.47 21.55 16.83
C ARG A 190 -5.20 22.18 16.27
N ALA A 191 -4.23 22.46 17.12
CA ALA A 191 -2.96 23.03 16.70
C ALA A 191 -2.17 22.06 15.80
N MET A 192 -2.10 20.78 16.16
CA MET A 192 -1.48 19.74 15.36
C MET A 192 -2.14 19.62 13.98
N LEU A 193 -3.49 19.64 13.93
CA LEU A 193 -4.23 19.58 12.66
C LEU A 193 -3.95 20.83 11.80
N GLY A 194 -3.92 22.00 12.38
CA GLY A 194 -3.58 23.25 11.67
C GLY A 194 -2.20 23.18 11.03
N GLU A 195 -1.19 22.78 11.81
CA GLU A 195 0.17 22.56 11.30
C GLU A 195 0.23 21.47 10.20
N TYR A 196 -0.52 20.40 10.38
CA TYR A 196 -0.60 19.35 9.36
C TYR A 196 -1.17 19.87 8.04
N LEU A 197 -2.27 20.61 8.08
CA LEU A 197 -2.90 21.20 6.89
C LEU A 197 -1.95 22.15 6.17
N THR A 198 -1.32 23.06 6.91
CA THR A 198 -0.33 23.99 6.33
C THR A 198 0.81 23.27 5.63
N ARG A 199 1.33 22.20 6.25
CA ARG A 199 2.43 21.42 5.68
C ARG A 199 1.97 20.52 4.52
N SER A 200 0.74 20.01 4.56
CA SER A 200 0.19 19.19 3.49
C SER A 200 -0.01 19.96 2.17
N GLU A 201 -0.15 21.27 2.25
CA GLU A 201 -0.21 22.16 1.07
C GLU A 201 1.17 22.41 0.44
N SER A 202 2.25 22.07 1.14
CA SER A 202 3.60 22.14 0.59
C SER A 202 3.92 20.94 -0.28
N ASP A 203 4.85 21.08 -1.23
CA ASP A 203 5.35 19.96 -2.02
C ASP A 203 6.42 19.12 -1.29
N ALA A 204 6.76 19.49 -0.04
CA ALA A 204 7.76 18.77 0.74
C ALA A 204 7.21 17.46 1.30
N PRO A 205 7.86 16.31 1.04
CA PRO A 205 7.42 15.04 1.59
C PRO A 205 7.52 15.03 3.12
N VAL A 206 6.65 14.25 3.77
CA VAL A 206 6.55 14.21 5.24
C VAL A 206 7.87 13.83 5.95
N ALA A 207 8.73 13.08 5.29
CA ALA A 207 10.04 12.73 5.84
C ALA A 207 10.95 13.95 6.06
N GLU A 208 10.68 15.06 5.38
CA GLU A 208 11.42 16.32 5.46
C GLU A 208 10.76 17.34 6.41
N TRP A 209 9.56 17.06 6.91
CA TRP A 209 8.89 17.96 7.83
C TRP A 209 9.65 18.08 9.15
N SER A 210 9.94 19.30 9.58
CA SER A 210 10.49 19.56 10.90
C SER A 210 9.48 19.21 11.99
N ASP A 211 9.99 18.78 13.14
CA ASP A 211 9.15 18.68 14.34
C ASP A 211 8.73 20.09 14.78
N VAL A 212 7.53 20.21 15.37
CA VAL A 212 7.05 21.51 15.88
C VAL A 212 7.89 21.89 17.08
N ALA A 213 8.44 23.11 17.07
CA ALA A 213 9.25 23.60 18.16
C ALA A 213 8.43 23.64 19.46
N THR A 214 8.93 22.99 20.47
CA THR A 214 8.50 23.15 21.87
C THR A 214 9.18 24.41 22.40
N GLY A 215 8.66 25.59 22.04
CA GLY A 215 9.12 26.85 22.58
C GLY A 215 8.53 27.11 23.97
#